data_ecbaa4b22ce57f4f96f8411aacb626eb
#
_entry.id   ecbaa4b22ce57f4f96f8411aacb626eb
#
_cell.length_a   1.000
_cell.length_b   1.000
_cell.length_c   1.000
_cell.angle_alpha   90.00
_cell.angle_beta   90.00
_cell.angle_gamma   90.00
#
_symmetry.space_group_name_H-M   'P 1'
#
loop_
_entity.id
_entity.type
_entity.pdbx_description
1 polymer ?
#
loop_
_entity_poly.entity_id
_entity_poly.type
_entity_poly.pdbx_seq_one_letter_code
_entity_poly.pdbx_strand_id
1 'polypeptide(L)'
;MGSEMCIRDSYNAEADNLVRTLKPHNLASAIARLTKTRDTIARLGATMDIRVTDNYHHWRVYELELTADYLTKVEEEKQQLREERERQREEEKARREFEAEKARLAKEQTHYQTALEKLQANGDEAGAAEMSAKLEEIAAAIKGVEEREANIRAGYVYVISNFGSFGEHVVKIGLTRRLEPMDRVRELGDASVPFTFDVHALIFSHDAVGLEGNLHQAFVDRRVNLVNQRREFFYATPAEVREALEIIGGQQLLEFHEMPDATDWRASGGSHRLEELIGQSGPPAAAVAAASAETAAPLATTRETAAPAPQAP
;
A
#
# COMPACT_ATOMS: atom_id res chain seq x y z
N MET A 1 -49.29 14.40 24.41
CA MET A 1 -48.51 15.18 23.43
C MET A 1 -47.04 15.44 23.81
N GLY A 2 -46.67 15.87 25.02
CA GLY A 2 -45.27 16.13 25.38
C GLY A 2 -44.39 14.88 25.39
N SER A 3 -44.84 13.76 25.94
CA SER A 3 -44.06 12.52 26.05
C SER A 3 -43.81 11.85 24.71
N GLU A 4 -44.79 11.83 23.81
CA GLU A 4 -44.63 11.28 22.45
C GLU A 4 -43.61 12.05 21.64
N MET A 5 -43.59 13.37 21.73
CA MET A 5 -42.65 14.23 21.07
C MET A 5 -41.19 13.97 21.54
N CYS A 6 -40.99 13.92 22.86
CA CYS A 6 -39.69 13.61 23.44
C CYS A 6 -39.15 12.22 23.01
N ILE A 7 -40.02 11.21 22.94
CA ILE A 7 -39.63 9.86 22.55
C ILE A 7 -39.28 9.80 21.06
N ARG A 8 -40.07 10.41 20.19
CA ARG A 8 -39.77 10.54 18.77
C ARG A 8 -38.46 11.26 18.54
N ASP A 9 -38.24 12.39 19.22
CA ASP A 9 -37.03 13.17 19.07
C ASP A 9 -35.79 12.42 19.59
N SER A 10 -35.92 11.64 20.67
CA SER A 10 -34.85 10.78 21.17
C SER A 10 -34.48 9.67 20.18
N TYR A 11 -35.46 8.98 19.58
CA TYR A 11 -35.21 7.97 18.57
C TYR A 11 -34.57 8.56 17.32
N ASN A 12 -35.08 9.69 16.85
CA ASN A 12 -34.51 10.36 15.67
C ASN A 12 -33.11 10.89 15.91
N ALA A 13 -32.84 11.46 17.08
CA ALA A 13 -31.50 11.92 17.43
C ALA A 13 -30.47 10.77 17.41
N GLU A 14 -30.86 9.59 17.91
CA GLU A 14 -30.01 8.40 17.85
C GLU A 14 -29.82 7.93 16.40
N ALA A 15 -30.89 7.85 15.61
CA ALA A 15 -30.81 7.45 14.21
C ALA A 15 -29.95 8.43 13.39
N ASP A 16 -30.12 9.73 13.55
CA ASP A 16 -29.35 10.77 12.88
C ASP A 16 -27.87 10.73 13.31
N ASN A 17 -27.61 10.44 14.59
CA ASN A 17 -26.23 10.26 15.07
C ASN A 17 -25.57 9.03 14.44
N LEU A 18 -26.32 7.91 14.31
CA LEU A 18 -25.82 6.70 13.65
C LEU A 18 -25.51 6.96 12.18
N VAL A 19 -26.39 7.64 11.43
CA VAL A 19 -26.15 8.03 10.04
C VAL A 19 -24.88 8.89 9.91
N ARG A 20 -24.73 9.89 10.77
CA ARG A 20 -23.58 10.81 10.75
C ARG A 20 -22.25 10.14 11.08
N THR A 21 -22.26 9.11 11.95
CA THR A 21 -21.05 8.40 12.41
C THR A 21 -20.82 7.07 11.71
N LEU A 22 -21.68 6.74 10.73
CA LEU A 22 -21.62 5.50 10.00
C LEU A 22 -20.30 5.37 9.21
N LYS A 23 -19.80 4.14 9.18
CA LYS A 23 -18.68 3.73 8.33
C LYS A 23 -19.07 2.43 7.61
N PRO A 24 -18.52 2.14 6.43
CA PRO A 24 -18.89 0.93 5.66
C PRO A 24 -18.86 -0.37 6.47
N HIS A 25 -17.87 -0.52 7.35
CA HIS A 25 -17.65 -1.74 8.12
C HIS A 25 -18.47 -1.86 9.41
N ASN A 26 -19.20 -0.83 9.84
CA ASN A 26 -19.95 -0.84 11.12
C ASN A 26 -21.48 -0.85 10.97
N LEU A 27 -22.00 -1.07 9.76
CA LEU A 27 -23.44 -1.06 9.48
C LEU A 27 -24.22 -2.00 10.39
N ALA A 28 -23.78 -3.26 10.51
CA ALA A 28 -24.46 -4.25 11.35
C ALA A 28 -24.55 -3.79 12.83
N SER A 29 -23.49 -3.19 13.34
CA SER A 29 -23.46 -2.65 14.71
C SER A 29 -24.39 -1.44 14.87
N ALA A 30 -24.46 -0.57 13.84
CA ALA A 30 -25.37 0.58 13.84
C ALA A 30 -26.84 0.14 13.83
N ILE A 31 -27.21 -0.85 13.00
CA ILE A 31 -28.57 -1.42 12.96
C ILE A 31 -28.93 -2.06 14.30
N ALA A 32 -28.03 -2.86 14.88
CA ALA A 32 -28.25 -3.49 16.16
C ALA A 32 -28.48 -2.45 17.29
N ARG A 33 -27.74 -1.36 17.28
CA ARG A 33 -27.86 -0.26 18.23
C ARG A 33 -29.19 0.49 18.05
N LEU A 34 -29.61 0.78 16.81
CA LEU A 34 -30.89 1.41 16.53
C LEU A 34 -32.08 0.53 16.95
N THR A 35 -32.01 -0.79 16.69
CA THR A 35 -33.01 -1.78 17.12
C THR A 35 -33.12 -1.83 18.64
N LYS A 36 -32.00 -1.88 19.35
CA LYS A 36 -31.96 -1.82 20.80
C LYS A 36 -32.63 -0.57 21.38
N THR A 37 -32.41 0.57 20.72
CA THR A 37 -33.07 1.85 21.10
C THR A 37 -34.57 1.77 20.91
N ARG A 38 -35.07 1.21 19.78
CA ARG A 38 -36.49 0.94 19.56
C ARG A 38 -37.11 0.08 20.66
N ASP A 39 -36.45 -1.03 20.98
CA ASP A 39 -36.93 -2.00 21.98
C ASP A 39 -36.94 -1.38 23.40
N THR A 40 -35.97 -0.53 23.70
CA THR A 40 -35.92 0.21 24.97
C THR A 40 -37.08 1.19 25.07
N ILE A 41 -37.39 1.93 24.00
CA ILE A 41 -38.52 2.84 23.92
C ILE A 41 -39.84 2.06 24.11
N ALA A 42 -40.04 0.95 23.42
CA ALA A 42 -41.24 0.12 23.55
C ALA A 42 -41.45 -0.39 25.01
N ARG A 43 -40.36 -0.80 25.65
CA ARG A 43 -40.39 -1.25 27.05
C ARG A 43 -40.76 -0.12 28.02
N LEU A 44 -40.16 1.07 27.86
CA LEU A 44 -40.41 2.22 28.73
C LEU A 44 -41.78 2.85 28.45
N GLY A 45 -42.27 2.80 27.21
CA GLY A 45 -43.56 3.32 26.78
C GLY A 45 -44.74 2.38 26.97
N ALA A 46 -44.53 1.15 27.47
CA ALA A 46 -45.55 0.10 27.55
C ALA A 46 -46.82 0.51 28.31
N THR A 47 -46.71 1.30 29.36
CA THR A 47 -47.86 1.81 30.15
C THR A 47 -48.72 2.85 29.43
N MET A 48 -48.14 3.49 28.38
CA MET A 48 -48.79 4.55 27.61
C MET A 48 -49.06 4.15 26.16
N ASP A 49 -48.84 2.89 25.81
CA ASP A 49 -48.87 2.34 24.44
C ASP A 49 -48.04 3.15 23.44
N ILE A 50 -46.90 3.71 23.90
CA ILE A 50 -46.00 4.47 23.07
C ILE A 50 -44.91 3.54 22.54
N ARG A 51 -44.77 3.46 21.20
CA ARG A 51 -43.80 2.63 20.52
C ARG A 51 -43.42 3.26 19.16
N VAL A 52 -42.19 2.95 18.70
CA VAL A 52 -41.79 3.24 17.31
C VAL A 52 -42.42 2.16 16.41
N THR A 53 -43.14 2.58 15.38
CA THR A 53 -43.77 1.64 14.45
C THR A 53 -42.71 0.87 13.63
N ASP A 54 -43.02 -0.39 13.29
CA ASP A 54 -42.10 -1.24 12.52
C ASP A 54 -41.77 -0.64 11.15
N ASN A 55 -42.77 -0.02 10.50
CA ASN A 55 -42.58 0.63 9.23
C ASN A 55 -41.60 1.82 9.34
N TYR A 56 -41.73 2.67 10.38
CA TYR A 56 -40.82 3.79 10.58
C TYR A 56 -39.39 3.32 10.90
N HIS A 57 -39.26 2.29 11.75
CA HIS A 57 -37.98 1.67 12.05
C HIS A 57 -37.32 1.10 10.78
N HIS A 58 -38.10 0.41 9.93
CA HIS A 58 -37.62 -0.14 8.67
C HIS A 58 -37.02 0.95 7.74
N TRP A 59 -37.71 2.09 7.61
CA TRP A 59 -37.21 3.21 6.81
C TRP A 59 -35.89 3.79 7.36
N ARG A 60 -35.76 3.87 8.69
CA ARG A 60 -34.50 4.34 9.30
C ARG A 60 -33.36 3.35 9.15
N VAL A 61 -33.63 2.06 9.17
CA VAL A 61 -32.65 1.01 8.85
C VAL A 61 -32.23 1.10 7.38
N TYR A 62 -33.20 1.26 6.48
CA TYR A 62 -32.93 1.43 5.04
C TYR A 62 -32.09 2.67 4.75
N GLU A 63 -32.29 3.75 5.47
CA GLU A 63 -31.43 4.95 5.39
C GLU A 63 -29.98 4.65 5.80
N LEU A 64 -29.77 3.85 6.85
CA LEU A 64 -28.42 3.39 7.23
C LEU A 64 -27.79 2.52 6.15
N GLU A 65 -28.55 1.59 5.56
CA GLU A 65 -28.06 0.73 4.47
C GLU A 65 -27.65 1.55 3.24
N LEU A 66 -28.51 2.46 2.78
CA LEU A 66 -28.19 3.36 1.66
C LEU A 66 -26.98 4.25 1.95
N THR A 67 -26.87 4.74 3.18
CA THR A 67 -25.73 5.55 3.59
C THR A 67 -24.44 4.73 3.59
N ALA A 68 -24.47 3.47 4.05
CA ALA A 68 -23.32 2.58 4.03
C ALA A 68 -22.90 2.27 2.59
N ASP A 69 -23.84 1.98 1.69
CA ASP A 69 -23.58 1.72 0.28
C ASP A 69 -22.96 2.94 -0.41
N TYR A 70 -23.48 4.14 -0.12
CA TYR A 70 -22.92 5.39 -0.62
C TYR A 70 -21.48 5.60 -0.13
N LEU A 71 -21.22 5.42 1.16
CA LEU A 71 -19.88 5.56 1.73
C LEU A 71 -18.90 4.53 1.18
N THR A 72 -19.36 3.30 0.92
CA THR A 72 -18.56 2.25 0.28
C THR A 72 -18.13 2.70 -1.12
N LYS A 73 -19.06 3.18 -1.94
CA LYS A 73 -18.74 3.68 -3.28
C LYS A 73 -17.79 4.86 -3.27
N VAL A 74 -18.00 5.81 -2.35
CA VAL A 74 -17.09 6.96 -2.19
C VAL A 74 -15.67 6.52 -1.79
N GLU A 75 -15.54 5.49 -0.96
CA GLU A 75 -14.23 4.96 -0.58
C GLU A 75 -13.57 4.19 -1.75
N GLU A 76 -14.36 3.43 -2.52
CA GLU A 76 -13.90 2.76 -3.72
C GLU A 76 -13.39 3.76 -4.78
N GLU A 77 -14.14 4.84 -5.03
CA GLU A 77 -13.73 5.90 -5.96
C GLU A 77 -12.44 6.60 -5.52
N LYS A 78 -12.32 6.92 -4.22
CA LYS A 78 -11.09 7.49 -3.66
C LYS A 78 -9.90 6.53 -3.80
N GLN A 79 -10.13 5.25 -3.58
CA GLN A 79 -9.10 4.24 -3.73
C GLN A 79 -8.65 4.12 -5.19
N GLN A 80 -9.61 4.07 -6.13
CA GLN A 80 -9.31 4.05 -7.57
C GLN A 80 -8.49 5.27 -8.01
N LEU A 81 -8.85 6.47 -7.52
CA LEU A 81 -8.12 7.70 -7.85
C LEU A 81 -6.69 7.69 -7.28
N ARG A 82 -6.48 7.14 -6.07
CA ARG A 82 -5.13 6.99 -5.50
C ARG A 82 -4.27 6.04 -6.32
N GLU A 83 -4.82 4.89 -6.67
CA GLU A 83 -4.13 3.87 -7.48
C GLU A 83 -3.79 4.38 -8.88
N GLU A 84 -4.72 5.12 -9.51
CA GLU A 84 -4.45 5.75 -10.79
C GLU A 84 -3.28 6.76 -10.72
N ARG A 85 -3.24 7.57 -9.66
CA ARG A 85 -2.12 8.49 -9.42
C ARG A 85 -0.81 7.77 -9.14
N GLU A 86 -0.83 6.64 -8.43
CA GLU A 86 0.35 5.82 -8.20
C GLU A 86 0.85 5.22 -9.52
N ARG A 87 -0.04 4.70 -10.35
CA ARG A 87 0.30 4.18 -11.67
C ARG A 87 0.94 5.25 -12.56
N GLN A 88 0.31 6.44 -12.62
CA GLN A 88 0.85 7.55 -13.41
C GLN A 88 2.25 7.98 -12.93
N ARG A 89 2.49 8.00 -11.62
CA ARG A 89 3.81 8.29 -11.06
C ARG A 89 4.84 7.23 -11.45
N GLU A 90 4.47 5.96 -11.44
CA GLU A 90 5.36 4.88 -11.84
C GLU A 90 5.68 4.95 -13.35
N GLU A 91 4.69 5.20 -14.18
CA GLU A 91 4.89 5.40 -15.61
C GLU A 91 5.79 6.62 -15.90
N GLU A 92 5.61 7.72 -15.17
CA GLU A 92 6.45 8.90 -15.29
C GLU A 92 7.89 8.64 -14.85
N LYS A 93 8.10 7.88 -13.77
CA LYS A 93 9.44 7.49 -13.34
C LYS A 93 10.11 6.61 -14.38
N ALA A 94 9.43 5.58 -14.88
CA ALA A 94 9.95 4.73 -15.94
C ALA A 94 10.33 5.54 -17.18
N ARG A 95 9.48 6.48 -17.62
CA ARG A 95 9.78 7.36 -18.75
C ARG A 95 11.03 8.20 -18.51
N ARG A 96 11.18 8.78 -17.32
CA ARG A 96 12.39 9.56 -16.97
C ARG A 96 13.65 8.71 -17.00
N GLU A 97 13.59 7.46 -16.57
CA GLU A 97 14.70 6.51 -16.65
C GLU A 97 15.08 6.24 -18.11
N PHE A 98 14.09 5.99 -18.99
CA PHE A 98 14.35 5.82 -20.43
C PHE A 98 14.97 7.06 -21.06
N GLU A 99 14.46 8.26 -20.75
CA GLU A 99 15.02 9.53 -21.23
C GLU A 99 16.46 9.74 -20.75
N ALA A 100 16.73 9.46 -19.47
CA ALA A 100 18.06 9.59 -18.89
C ALA A 100 19.06 8.62 -19.53
N GLU A 101 18.66 7.36 -19.75
CA GLU A 101 19.49 6.34 -20.38
C GLU A 101 19.79 6.68 -21.86
N LYS A 102 18.79 7.11 -22.61
CA LYS A 102 19.01 7.61 -23.99
C LYS A 102 19.98 8.80 -24.03
N ALA A 103 19.81 9.74 -23.10
CA ALA A 103 20.73 10.89 -23.02
C ALA A 103 22.16 10.47 -22.63
N ARG A 104 22.32 9.45 -21.78
CA ARG A 104 23.63 8.87 -21.43
C ARG A 104 24.28 8.23 -22.64
N LEU A 105 23.56 7.35 -23.34
CA LEU A 105 24.05 6.65 -24.52
C LEU A 105 24.40 7.62 -25.68
N ALA A 106 23.60 8.68 -25.89
CA ALA A 106 23.86 9.70 -26.87
C ALA A 106 25.17 10.48 -26.60
N LYS A 107 25.44 10.80 -25.31
CA LYS A 107 26.71 11.41 -24.91
C LYS A 107 27.90 10.49 -25.17
N GLU A 108 27.74 9.21 -24.82
CA GLU A 108 28.73 8.18 -25.04
C GLU A 108 29.01 8.00 -26.53
N GLN A 109 27.98 7.96 -27.36
CA GLN A 109 28.07 7.91 -28.82
C GLN A 109 28.89 9.10 -29.36
N THR A 110 28.58 10.32 -28.93
CA THR A 110 29.31 11.54 -29.34
C THR A 110 30.80 11.47 -28.96
N HIS A 111 31.10 10.93 -27.76
CA HIS A 111 32.48 10.77 -27.29
C HIS A 111 33.27 9.81 -28.19
N TYR A 112 32.70 8.62 -28.48
CA TYR A 112 33.38 7.64 -29.35
C TYR A 112 33.46 8.10 -30.80
N GLN A 113 32.48 8.85 -31.34
CA GLN A 113 32.58 9.47 -32.65
C GLN A 113 33.76 10.44 -32.75
N THR A 114 33.89 11.31 -31.72
CA THR A 114 35.02 12.26 -31.69
C THR A 114 36.38 11.55 -31.57
N ALA A 115 36.42 10.44 -30.82
CA ALA A 115 37.63 9.62 -30.71
C ALA A 115 37.97 8.95 -32.05
N LEU A 116 36.96 8.37 -32.72
CA LEU A 116 37.12 7.75 -34.04
C LEU A 116 37.68 8.73 -35.08
N GLU A 117 37.13 9.94 -35.15
CA GLU A 117 37.61 11.00 -36.06
C GLU A 117 39.11 11.32 -35.84
N LYS A 118 39.53 11.41 -34.58
CA LYS A 118 40.93 11.68 -34.22
C LYS A 118 41.87 10.53 -34.60
N LEU A 119 41.46 9.27 -34.37
CA LEU A 119 42.26 8.10 -34.72
C LEU A 119 42.37 7.94 -36.23
N GLN A 120 41.31 8.19 -36.98
CA GLN A 120 41.32 8.22 -38.44
C GLN A 120 42.25 9.31 -38.98
N ALA A 121 42.21 10.52 -38.39
CA ALA A 121 43.12 11.61 -38.78
C ALA A 121 44.59 11.29 -38.49
N ASN A 122 44.88 10.47 -37.49
CA ASN A 122 46.25 10.04 -37.14
C ASN A 122 46.70 8.78 -37.89
N GLY A 123 45.84 8.15 -38.71
CA GLY A 123 46.16 6.93 -39.45
C GLY A 123 46.22 5.65 -38.62
N ASP A 124 45.63 5.64 -37.41
CA ASP A 124 45.53 4.48 -36.54
C ASP A 124 44.31 3.62 -36.93
N GLU A 125 44.49 2.72 -37.87
CA GLU A 125 43.41 1.85 -38.37
C GLU A 125 42.92 0.86 -37.32
N ALA A 126 43.81 0.36 -36.44
CA ALA A 126 43.42 -0.60 -35.40
C ALA A 126 42.56 0.04 -34.32
N GLY A 127 42.96 1.23 -33.82
CA GLY A 127 42.17 2.01 -32.89
C GLY A 127 40.85 2.50 -33.49
N ALA A 128 40.84 2.85 -34.77
CA ALA A 128 39.61 3.26 -35.47
C ALA A 128 38.61 2.07 -35.58
N ALA A 129 39.06 0.85 -35.83
CA ALA A 129 38.22 -0.32 -35.89
C ALA A 129 37.59 -0.64 -34.52
N GLU A 130 38.35 -0.51 -33.43
CA GLU A 130 37.83 -0.71 -32.05
C GLU A 130 36.74 0.32 -31.73
N MET A 131 36.96 1.60 -32.03
CA MET A 131 35.96 2.66 -31.78
C MET A 131 34.71 2.47 -32.63
N SER A 132 34.85 1.98 -33.88
CA SER A 132 33.72 1.66 -34.74
C SER A 132 32.87 0.52 -34.16
N ALA A 133 33.48 -0.55 -33.64
CA ALA A 133 32.76 -1.63 -32.96
C ALA A 133 32.01 -1.15 -31.72
N LYS A 134 32.60 -0.26 -30.93
CA LYS A 134 31.94 0.38 -29.78
C LYS A 134 30.74 1.23 -30.20
N LEU A 135 30.82 1.96 -31.29
CA LEU A 135 29.69 2.73 -31.82
C LEU A 135 28.54 1.85 -32.30
N GLU A 136 28.84 0.69 -32.87
CA GLU A 136 27.81 -0.30 -33.22
C GLU A 136 27.11 -0.90 -31.98
N GLU A 137 27.87 -1.21 -30.92
CA GLU A 137 27.33 -1.65 -29.64
C GLU A 137 26.39 -0.60 -29.03
N ILE A 138 26.81 0.68 -29.02
CA ILE A 138 25.98 1.78 -28.49
C ILE A 138 24.73 1.99 -29.34
N ALA A 139 24.85 1.93 -30.67
CA ALA A 139 23.68 2.04 -31.55
C ALA A 139 22.66 0.91 -31.32
N ALA A 140 23.13 -0.32 -31.09
CA ALA A 140 22.29 -1.44 -30.74
C ALA A 140 21.63 -1.24 -29.36
N ALA A 141 22.37 -0.70 -28.38
CA ALA A 141 21.82 -0.38 -27.06
C ALA A 141 20.73 0.70 -27.13
N ILE A 142 20.94 1.79 -27.88
CA ILE A 142 19.92 2.83 -28.09
C ILE A 142 18.66 2.23 -28.69
N LYS A 143 18.80 1.43 -29.75
CA LYS A 143 17.67 0.76 -30.38
C LYS A 143 16.92 -0.15 -29.41
N GLY A 144 17.63 -0.92 -28.58
CA GLY A 144 17.04 -1.77 -27.56
C GLY A 144 16.24 -0.98 -26.51
N VAL A 145 16.74 0.19 -26.09
CA VAL A 145 16.03 1.09 -25.17
C VAL A 145 14.76 1.65 -25.82
N GLU A 146 14.83 2.08 -27.09
CA GLU A 146 13.69 2.60 -27.84
C GLU A 146 12.60 1.53 -28.07
N GLU A 147 12.99 0.31 -28.41
CA GLU A 147 12.08 -0.82 -28.57
C GLU A 147 11.35 -1.16 -27.26
N ARG A 148 12.08 -1.13 -26.13
CA ARG A 148 11.47 -1.35 -24.80
C ARG A 148 10.51 -0.23 -24.41
N GLU A 149 10.88 1.02 -24.66
CA GLU A 149 10.02 2.19 -24.40
C GLU A 149 8.72 2.14 -25.23
N ALA A 150 8.84 1.78 -26.51
CA ALA A 150 7.69 1.67 -27.42
C ALA A 150 6.75 0.51 -27.06
N ASN A 151 7.26 -0.55 -26.42
CA ASN A 151 6.45 -1.69 -26.02
C ASN A 151 5.80 -1.49 -24.64
N ILE A 152 4.57 -1.00 -24.63
CA ILE A 152 3.79 -0.74 -23.39
C ILE A 152 3.57 -2.01 -22.55
N ARG A 153 3.63 -3.20 -23.14
CA ARG A 153 3.44 -4.48 -22.44
C ARG A 153 4.72 -5.07 -21.87
N ALA A 154 5.89 -4.60 -22.33
CA ALA A 154 7.18 -5.07 -21.85
C ALA A 154 7.53 -4.53 -20.46
N GLY A 155 8.21 -5.34 -19.68
CA GLY A 155 8.67 -4.98 -18.35
C GLY A 155 9.22 -6.16 -17.57
N TYR A 156 9.38 -5.97 -16.27
CA TYR A 156 9.78 -7.01 -15.34
C TYR A 156 8.62 -7.41 -14.45
N VAL A 157 8.33 -8.70 -14.39
CA VAL A 157 7.50 -9.28 -13.34
C VAL A 157 8.41 -9.65 -12.18
N TYR A 158 8.09 -9.14 -11.00
CA TYR A 158 8.82 -9.45 -9.77
C TYR A 158 7.97 -10.33 -8.85
N VAL A 159 8.63 -11.29 -8.20
CA VAL A 159 8.08 -12.11 -7.13
C VAL A 159 8.89 -11.83 -5.87
N ILE A 160 8.25 -11.26 -4.88
CA ILE A 160 8.90 -10.83 -3.64
C ILE A 160 8.14 -11.30 -2.41
N SER A 161 8.85 -11.54 -1.31
CA SER A 161 8.24 -11.81 -0.01
C SER A 161 8.83 -10.90 1.07
N ASN A 162 8.18 -10.88 2.22
CA ASN A 162 8.72 -10.24 3.42
C ASN A 162 8.42 -11.15 4.61
N PHE A 163 9.36 -12.04 4.88
CA PHE A 163 9.20 -13.07 5.90
C PHE A 163 8.89 -12.49 7.27
N GLY A 164 9.62 -11.44 7.67
CA GLY A 164 9.46 -10.82 8.98
C GLY A 164 8.15 -10.05 9.18
N SER A 165 7.51 -9.61 8.07
CA SER A 165 6.25 -8.86 8.13
C SER A 165 5.02 -9.74 7.90
N PHE A 166 5.11 -10.74 7.04
CA PHE A 166 3.95 -11.52 6.56
C PHE A 166 4.10 -13.04 6.74
N GLY A 167 5.27 -13.52 7.18
CA GLY A 167 5.55 -14.96 7.31
C GLY A 167 5.93 -15.64 6.00
N GLU A 168 6.00 -16.98 6.03
CA GLU A 168 6.50 -17.82 4.94
C GLU A 168 5.54 -17.97 3.75
N HIS A 169 4.26 -17.75 3.98
CA HIS A 169 3.19 -18.13 3.04
C HIS A 169 2.56 -16.92 2.35
N VAL A 170 3.25 -15.79 2.30
CA VAL A 170 2.74 -14.60 1.63
C VAL A 170 3.78 -14.06 0.66
N VAL A 171 3.40 -14.02 -0.60
CA VAL A 171 4.20 -13.42 -1.68
C VAL A 171 3.45 -12.25 -2.31
N LYS A 172 4.20 -11.30 -2.86
CA LYS A 172 3.69 -10.26 -3.74
C LYS A 172 4.21 -10.55 -5.14
N ILE A 173 3.28 -10.53 -6.11
CA ILE A 173 3.56 -10.64 -7.53
C ILE A 173 3.14 -9.32 -8.18
N GLY A 174 4.05 -8.67 -8.88
CA GLY A 174 3.73 -7.40 -9.51
C GLY A 174 4.64 -7.08 -10.70
N LEU A 175 4.32 -6.01 -11.40
CA LEU A 175 4.98 -5.56 -12.61
C LEU A 175 5.70 -4.22 -12.38
N THR A 176 6.85 -4.06 -13.03
CA THR A 176 7.48 -2.75 -13.22
C THR A 176 8.02 -2.59 -14.63
N ARG A 177 7.91 -1.39 -15.18
CA ARG A 177 8.48 -1.02 -16.49
C ARG A 177 9.82 -0.30 -16.38
N ARG A 178 10.32 -0.09 -15.17
CA ARG A 178 11.59 0.57 -14.93
C ARG A 178 12.75 -0.22 -15.54
N LEU A 179 13.78 0.49 -15.94
CA LEU A 179 15.04 -0.12 -16.39
C LEU A 179 15.73 -0.83 -15.25
N GLU A 180 15.71 -0.23 -14.04
CA GLU A 180 16.23 -0.79 -12.80
C GLU A 180 15.07 -1.32 -11.91
N PRO A 181 14.63 -2.56 -12.07
CA PRO A 181 13.47 -3.10 -11.34
C PRO A 181 13.69 -3.18 -9.83
N MET A 182 14.95 -3.30 -9.37
CA MET A 182 15.28 -3.34 -7.96
C MET A 182 14.94 -2.05 -7.21
N ASP A 183 14.96 -0.90 -7.90
CA ASP A 183 14.57 0.38 -7.29
C ASP A 183 13.08 0.38 -6.93
N ARG A 184 12.25 -0.27 -7.76
CA ARG A 184 10.84 -0.47 -7.44
C ARG A 184 10.65 -1.36 -6.21
N VAL A 185 11.38 -2.45 -6.11
CA VAL A 185 11.30 -3.36 -4.95
C VAL A 185 11.73 -2.64 -3.66
N ARG A 186 12.81 -1.87 -3.69
CA ARG A 186 13.26 -1.06 -2.54
C ARG A 186 12.19 -0.06 -2.10
N GLU A 187 11.62 0.71 -3.04
CA GLU A 187 10.56 1.67 -2.72
C GLU A 187 9.30 1.03 -2.10
N LEU A 188 8.98 -0.22 -2.47
CA LEU A 188 7.88 -0.95 -1.85
C LEU A 188 8.15 -1.29 -0.37
N GLY A 189 9.42 -1.48 0.00
CA GLY A 189 9.86 -1.76 1.36
C GLY A 189 10.02 -0.52 2.24
N ASP A 190 10.36 0.64 1.66
CA ASP A 190 10.79 1.83 2.43
C ASP A 190 9.71 2.45 3.31
N ALA A 191 8.43 2.37 2.94
CA ALA A 191 7.41 3.23 3.53
C ALA A 191 6.39 2.51 4.43
N SER A 192 6.29 1.19 4.41
CA SER A 192 5.11 0.52 4.99
C SER A 192 5.39 -0.78 5.74
N VAL A 193 6.58 -1.33 5.64
CA VAL A 193 6.94 -2.60 6.28
C VAL A 193 8.25 -2.44 7.06
N PRO A 194 8.41 -3.14 8.20
CA PRO A 194 9.57 -2.99 9.06
C PRO A 194 10.86 -3.63 8.51
N PHE A 195 10.75 -4.45 7.47
CA PHE A 195 11.87 -5.17 6.86
C PHE A 195 11.84 -5.02 5.34
N THR A 196 13.01 -5.11 4.72
CA THR A 196 13.15 -5.13 3.26
C THR A 196 12.49 -6.36 2.65
N PHE A 197 12.06 -6.24 1.38
CA PHE A 197 11.55 -7.39 0.65
C PHE A 197 12.69 -8.26 0.12
N ASP A 198 12.53 -9.56 0.25
CA ASP A 198 13.35 -10.56 -0.42
C ASP A 198 12.85 -10.77 -1.85
N VAL A 199 13.77 -10.84 -2.81
CA VAL A 199 13.46 -11.03 -4.23
C VAL A 199 13.66 -12.49 -4.59
N HIS A 200 12.59 -13.17 -4.98
CA HIS A 200 12.62 -14.55 -5.45
C HIS A 200 12.86 -14.65 -6.95
N ALA A 201 12.25 -13.74 -7.72
CA ALA A 201 12.46 -13.67 -9.17
C ALA A 201 12.27 -12.24 -9.70
N LEU A 202 13.05 -11.93 -10.74
CA LEU A 202 12.88 -10.78 -11.63
C LEU A 202 12.91 -11.29 -13.06
N ILE A 203 11.75 -11.26 -13.73
CA ILE A 203 11.59 -11.90 -15.04
C ILE A 203 11.27 -10.83 -16.06
N PHE A 204 12.18 -10.58 -16.99
CA PHE A 204 11.89 -9.72 -18.14
C PHE A 204 10.99 -10.46 -19.12
N SER A 205 9.93 -9.78 -19.56
CA SER A 205 9.06 -10.29 -20.61
C SER A 205 8.64 -9.18 -21.56
N HIS A 206 8.56 -9.49 -22.86
CA HIS A 206 7.98 -8.60 -23.86
C HIS A 206 6.45 -8.46 -23.69
N ASP A 207 5.81 -9.38 -22.98
CA ASP A 207 4.43 -9.31 -22.53
C ASP A 207 4.36 -9.55 -21.01
N ALA A 208 4.98 -8.67 -20.25
CA ALA A 208 4.98 -8.74 -18.78
C ALA A 208 3.58 -8.54 -18.20
N VAL A 209 2.74 -7.73 -18.85
CA VAL A 209 1.34 -7.52 -18.46
C VAL A 209 0.54 -8.83 -18.56
N GLY A 210 0.73 -9.58 -19.64
CA GLY A 210 0.10 -10.89 -19.81
C GLY A 210 0.62 -11.93 -18.82
N LEU A 211 1.93 -11.95 -18.58
CA LEU A 211 2.56 -12.86 -17.62
C LEU A 211 2.05 -12.61 -16.19
N GLU A 212 2.05 -11.35 -15.74
CA GLU A 212 1.51 -10.96 -14.43
C GLU A 212 0.04 -11.35 -14.30
N GLY A 213 -0.79 -11.03 -15.32
CA GLY A 213 -2.20 -11.38 -15.32
C GLY A 213 -2.46 -12.88 -15.20
N ASN A 214 -1.70 -13.70 -15.90
CA ASN A 214 -1.79 -15.15 -15.81
C ASN A 214 -1.40 -15.69 -14.43
N LEU A 215 -0.34 -15.14 -13.82
CA LEU A 215 0.05 -15.48 -12.45
C LEU A 215 -1.03 -15.07 -11.44
N HIS A 216 -1.58 -13.86 -11.56
CA HIS A 216 -2.67 -13.41 -10.71
C HIS A 216 -3.91 -14.29 -10.83
N GLN A 217 -4.19 -14.80 -12.04
CA GLN A 217 -5.30 -15.73 -12.27
C GLN A 217 -5.03 -17.11 -11.65
N ALA A 218 -3.79 -17.61 -11.71
CA ALA A 218 -3.40 -18.88 -11.09
C ALA A 218 -3.60 -18.87 -9.57
N PHE A 219 -3.44 -17.71 -8.93
CA PHE A 219 -3.60 -17.54 -7.48
C PHE A 219 -4.84 -16.74 -7.07
N VAL A 220 -5.86 -16.61 -7.93
CA VAL A 220 -7.03 -15.76 -7.69
C VAL A 220 -7.76 -16.07 -6.39
N ASP A 221 -7.93 -17.36 -6.06
CA ASP A 221 -8.61 -17.83 -4.85
C ASP A 221 -7.74 -17.71 -3.57
N ARG A 222 -6.46 -17.39 -3.75
CA ARG A 222 -5.48 -17.23 -2.67
C ARG A 222 -5.11 -15.79 -2.39
N ARG A 223 -5.90 -14.81 -2.86
CA ARG A 223 -5.65 -13.40 -2.58
C ARG A 223 -5.77 -13.10 -1.09
N VAL A 224 -4.79 -12.37 -0.55
CA VAL A 224 -4.81 -11.92 0.86
C VAL A 224 -5.92 -10.90 1.06
N ASN A 225 -6.11 -9.98 0.12
CA ASN A 225 -7.16 -8.97 0.18
C ASN A 225 -8.25 -9.25 -0.85
N LEU A 226 -9.41 -9.70 -0.37
CA LEU A 226 -10.58 -10.00 -1.20
C LEU A 226 -11.42 -8.74 -1.51
N VAL A 227 -11.27 -7.68 -0.73
CA VAL A 227 -11.99 -6.41 -0.93
C VAL A 227 -11.31 -5.55 -1.98
N ASN A 228 -9.98 -5.41 -1.88
CA ASN A 228 -9.17 -4.70 -2.85
C ASN A 228 -8.30 -5.68 -3.63
N GLN A 229 -8.80 -6.14 -4.76
CA GLN A 229 -8.11 -7.12 -5.62
C GLN A 229 -6.82 -6.59 -6.26
N ARG A 230 -6.58 -5.28 -6.23
CA ARG A 230 -5.34 -4.65 -6.72
C ARG A 230 -4.20 -4.70 -5.71
N ARG A 231 -4.47 -5.17 -4.48
CA ARG A 231 -3.43 -5.54 -3.52
C ARG A 231 -2.93 -6.93 -3.89
N GLU A 232 -1.83 -6.98 -4.62
CA GLU A 232 -1.24 -8.13 -5.32
C GLU A 232 -0.45 -9.04 -4.39
N PHE A 233 -0.98 -9.30 -3.18
CA PHE A 233 -0.46 -10.26 -2.23
C PHE A 233 -1.28 -11.53 -2.26
N PHE A 234 -0.60 -12.68 -2.19
CA PHE A 234 -1.19 -14.00 -2.32
C PHE A 234 -0.69 -14.93 -1.21
N TYR A 235 -1.59 -15.77 -0.70
CA TYR A 235 -1.21 -16.89 0.17
C TYR A 235 -0.57 -18.00 -0.67
N ALA A 236 0.73 -17.91 -0.88
CA ALA A 236 1.52 -18.86 -1.62
C ALA A 236 2.96 -18.86 -1.10
N THR A 237 3.64 -19.99 -1.27
CA THR A 237 5.08 -20.08 -1.07
C THR A 237 5.82 -19.69 -2.35
N PRO A 238 7.08 -19.24 -2.26
CA PRO A 238 7.89 -19.02 -3.45
C PRO A 238 8.00 -20.25 -4.37
N ALA A 239 8.08 -21.46 -3.81
CA ALA A 239 8.11 -22.72 -4.58
C ALA A 239 6.84 -22.91 -5.43
N GLU A 240 5.65 -22.67 -4.88
CA GLU A 240 4.38 -22.75 -5.63
C GLU A 240 4.33 -21.73 -6.77
N VAL A 241 4.88 -20.53 -6.56
CA VAL A 241 4.97 -19.51 -7.61
C VAL A 241 5.95 -19.93 -8.70
N ARG A 242 7.07 -20.57 -8.36
CA ARG A 242 8.00 -21.13 -9.34
C ARG A 242 7.33 -22.19 -10.22
N GLU A 243 6.61 -23.14 -9.63
CA GLU A 243 5.86 -24.14 -10.40
C GLU A 243 4.85 -23.50 -11.37
N ALA A 244 4.12 -22.48 -10.91
CA ALA A 244 3.20 -21.76 -11.77
C ALA A 244 3.93 -21.01 -12.89
N LEU A 245 5.09 -20.42 -12.62
CA LEU A 245 5.93 -19.75 -13.63
C LEU A 245 6.46 -20.72 -14.68
N GLU A 246 6.89 -21.92 -14.30
CA GLU A 246 7.36 -22.95 -15.22
C GLU A 246 6.25 -23.38 -16.19
N ILE A 247 5.01 -23.45 -15.73
CA ILE A 247 3.84 -23.78 -16.55
C ILE A 247 3.45 -22.64 -17.49
N ILE A 248 3.45 -21.39 -17.01
CA ILE A 248 2.94 -20.23 -17.73
C ILE A 248 4.02 -19.60 -18.62
N GLY A 249 5.23 -19.46 -18.10
CA GLY A 249 6.33 -18.70 -18.70
C GLY A 249 7.29 -19.53 -19.57
N GLY A 250 7.19 -20.86 -19.54
CA GLY A 250 8.12 -21.75 -20.25
C GLY A 250 9.56 -21.64 -19.71
N GLN A 251 10.55 -21.95 -20.58
CA GLN A 251 11.97 -22.06 -20.18
C GLN A 251 12.70 -20.73 -19.91
N GLN A 252 12.04 -19.61 -19.78
CA GLN A 252 12.67 -18.29 -19.59
C GLN A 252 13.04 -17.97 -18.13
N LEU A 253 12.79 -18.88 -17.19
CA LEU A 253 13.16 -18.70 -15.80
C LEU A 253 14.67 -18.94 -15.63
N LEU A 254 15.47 -17.86 -15.68
CA LEU A 254 16.93 -17.97 -15.59
C LEU A 254 17.43 -18.07 -14.16
N GLU A 255 16.72 -17.50 -13.20
CA GLU A 255 17.15 -17.47 -11.80
C GLU A 255 15.94 -17.33 -10.88
N PHE A 256 15.83 -18.25 -9.90
CA PHE A 256 14.76 -18.23 -8.89
C PHE A 256 15.30 -18.63 -7.52
N HIS A 257 15.13 -17.75 -6.53
CA HIS A 257 15.53 -17.99 -5.14
C HIS A 257 14.31 -18.42 -4.30
N GLU A 258 14.23 -19.70 -3.98
CA GLU A 258 13.10 -20.22 -3.19
C GLU A 258 13.11 -19.76 -1.74
N MET A 259 14.30 -19.69 -1.14
CA MET A 259 14.46 -19.36 0.28
C MET A 259 14.70 -17.86 0.44
N PRO A 260 13.88 -17.17 1.28
CA PRO A 260 14.12 -15.77 1.58
C PRO A 260 15.38 -15.61 2.45
N ASP A 261 16.21 -14.64 2.13
CA ASP A 261 17.37 -14.28 2.94
C ASP A 261 16.94 -13.71 4.29
N ALA A 262 15.87 -12.93 4.31
CA ALA A 262 15.28 -12.28 5.50
C ALA A 262 16.33 -11.65 6.42
N THR A 263 17.34 -10.99 5.80
CA THR A 263 18.57 -10.56 6.46
C THR A 263 18.29 -9.64 7.65
N ASP A 264 17.45 -8.61 7.44
CA ASP A 264 17.12 -7.62 8.47
C ASP A 264 16.33 -8.24 9.62
N TRP A 265 15.40 -9.16 9.31
CA TRP A 265 14.61 -9.86 10.29
C TRP A 265 15.46 -10.80 11.14
N ARG A 266 16.37 -11.57 10.53
CA ARG A 266 17.31 -12.45 11.23
C ARG A 266 18.29 -11.65 12.09
N ALA A 267 18.82 -10.54 11.59
CA ALA A 267 19.70 -9.64 12.34
C ALA A 267 18.99 -8.98 13.53
N SER A 268 17.66 -8.82 13.45
CA SER A 268 16.83 -8.30 14.54
C SER A 268 16.44 -9.34 15.59
N GLY A 269 16.98 -10.56 15.52
CA GLY A 269 16.70 -11.67 16.44
C GLY A 269 15.57 -12.61 16.00
N GLY A 270 14.93 -12.36 14.87
CA GLY A 270 13.93 -13.25 14.26
C GLY A 270 12.81 -13.66 15.22
N SER A 271 12.38 -14.92 15.13
CA SER A 271 11.35 -15.51 15.99
C SER A 271 11.75 -15.58 17.47
N HIS A 272 13.05 -15.70 17.77
CA HIS A 272 13.53 -15.80 19.15
C HIS A 272 13.20 -14.53 19.96
N ARG A 273 13.37 -13.35 19.36
CA ARG A 273 12.99 -12.09 19.99
C ARG A 273 11.48 -11.98 20.25
N LEU A 274 10.67 -12.51 19.34
CA LEU A 274 9.22 -12.51 19.50
C LEU A 274 8.79 -13.43 20.66
N GLU A 275 9.39 -14.61 20.77
CA GLU A 275 9.15 -15.56 21.87
C GLU A 275 9.56 -14.97 23.23
N GLU A 276 10.70 -14.29 23.31
CA GLU A 276 11.13 -13.59 24.51
C GLU A 276 10.15 -12.50 24.95
N LEU A 277 9.64 -11.69 24.00
CA LEU A 277 8.72 -10.61 24.28
C LEU A 277 7.32 -11.10 24.67
N ILE A 278 6.83 -12.18 24.03
CA ILE A 278 5.54 -12.81 24.37
C ILE A 278 5.66 -13.55 25.70
N GLY A 279 6.80 -14.17 26.01
CA GLY A 279 7.07 -14.81 27.29
C GLY A 279 7.13 -13.85 28.49
N GLN A 280 7.40 -12.58 28.25
CA GLN A 280 7.33 -11.48 29.23
C GLN A 280 5.92 -10.87 29.27
N SER A 281 4.90 -11.67 29.58
CA SER A 281 3.48 -11.29 29.54
C SER A 281 3.15 -10.06 30.38
N GLY A 282 2.90 -8.93 29.73
CA GLY A 282 2.33 -7.69 30.26
C GLY A 282 2.76 -6.47 29.44
N PRO A 283 1.93 -5.42 29.33
CA PRO A 283 2.39 -4.17 28.75
C PRO A 283 3.55 -3.66 29.57
N PRO A 284 4.59 -3.01 28.98
CA PRO A 284 5.77 -2.57 29.70
C PRO A 284 5.37 -1.56 30.78
N ALA A 285 5.16 -2.05 32.00
CA ALA A 285 4.66 -1.30 33.14
C ALA A 285 5.50 -0.03 33.43
N ALA A 286 6.80 -0.08 33.11
CA ALA A 286 7.70 1.07 33.25
C ALA A 286 7.40 2.21 32.26
N ALA A 287 6.99 1.92 31.02
CA ALA A 287 6.66 2.95 30.02
C ALA A 287 5.32 3.62 30.31
N VAL A 288 4.36 2.86 30.82
CA VAL A 288 3.04 3.39 31.23
C VAL A 288 3.18 4.25 32.49
N ALA A 289 4.04 3.86 33.46
CA ALA A 289 4.33 4.65 34.66
C ALA A 289 5.05 5.97 34.33
N ALA A 290 6.00 5.96 33.37
CA ALA A 290 6.70 7.17 32.94
C ALA A 290 5.77 8.16 32.22
N ALA A 291 4.89 7.67 31.34
CA ALA A 291 3.90 8.51 30.64
C ALA A 291 2.86 9.10 31.61
N SER A 292 2.49 8.36 32.67
CA SER A 292 1.56 8.83 33.71
C SER A 292 2.20 9.84 34.67
N ALA A 293 3.52 9.78 34.88
CA ALA A 293 4.26 10.72 35.74
C ALA A 293 4.47 12.07 35.04
N GLU A 294 4.65 12.09 33.74
CA GLU A 294 4.84 13.30 32.94
C GLU A 294 3.56 14.16 32.80
N THR A 295 2.39 13.52 32.92
CA THR A 295 1.07 14.20 32.90
C THR A 295 0.66 14.78 34.26
N ALA A 296 1.41 14.49 35.36
CA ALA A 296 1.08 14.88 36.70
C ALA A 296 1.96 16.03 37.25
N ALA A 297 2.59 16.83 36.38
CA ALA A 297 3.30 18.04 36.81
C ALA A 297 2.29 19.10 37.31
N PRO A 298 2.40 19.60 38.56
CA PRO A 298 1.42 20.56 39.07
C PRO A 298 1.58 21.90 38.37
N LEU A 299 0.46 22.42 37.87
CA LEU A 299 0.34 23.81 37.44
C LEU A 299 0.76 24.73 38.60
N ALA A 300 1.89 25.40 38.43
CA ALA A 300 2.36 26.42 39.38
C ALA A 300 1.30 27.54 39.43
N THR A 301 0.62 27.64 40.55
CA THR A 301 -0.24 28.74 40.91
C THR A 301 0.61 29.98 41.11
N THR A 302 0.71 30.82 40.10
CA THR A 302 1.19 32.22 40.25
C THR A 302 0.17 32.98 41.11
N ARG A 303 0.53 33.19 42.36
CA ARG A 303 -0.18 34.19 43.22
C ARG A 303 0.10 35.58 42.66
N GLU A 304 -0.95 36.18 42.09
CA GLU A 304 -1.00 37.55 41.73
C GLU A 304 -1.11 38.40 43.00
N THR A 305 -0.03 39.10 43.37
CA THR A 305 -0.02 40.08 44.42
C THR A 305 -0.71 41.36 43.95
N ALA A 306 -1.91 41.59 44.47
CA ALA A 306 -2.67 42.85 44.24
C ALA A 306 -1.90 44.03 44.83
N ALA A 307 -1.62 45.03 44.03
CA ALA A 307 -1.12 46.35 44.44
C ALA A 307 -2.26 47.19 45.01
N PRO A 308 -2.02 48.04 46.00
CA PRO A 308 -3.06 48.89 46.58
C PRO A 308 -3.36 50.11 45.69
N ALA A 309 -4.66 50.46 45.59
CA ALA A 309 -5.16 51.60 44.86
C ALA A 309 -4.69 52.95 45.42
N PRO A 310 -4.42 53.98 44.60
CA PRO A 310 -4.11 55.35 45.08
C PRO A 310 -5.38 56.07 45.53
N GLN A 311 -5.30 56.71 46.69
CA GLN A 311 -6.27 57.68 47.20
C GLN A 311 -6.14 58.99 46.40
N ALA A 312 -7.24 59.52 45.93
CA ALA A 312 -7.32 60.87 45.36
C ALA A 312 -7.73 61.92 46.41
N PRO A 313 -7.29 63.17 46.23
CA PRO A 313 -7.72 64.26 47.10
C PRO A 313 -9.13 64.80 46.77
#